data_6c0d57e3daae59f27967cc586edeb46d
#
_entry.id   6c0d57e3daae59f27967cc586edeb46d
#
_cell.length_a   1.000
_cell.length_b   1.000
_cell.length_c   1.000
_cell.angle_alpha   90.00
_cell.angle_beta   90.00
_cell.angle_gamma   90.00
#
_symmetry.space_group_name_H-M   'P 1'
#
loop_
_entity.id
_entity.type
_entity.pdbx_description
1 polymer ?
#
loop_
_entity_poly.entity_id
_entity_poly.type
_entity_poly.pdbx_seq_one_letter_code
_entity_poly.pdbx_strand_id
1 'polypeptide(L)'
;MAEINIFLIFLGSIGFDLLIGDPRFLIHPVQIIGFYIKKLSDYLINNFRENKKILFWGGLIVAISTIGISFCFGKLIELSYVQSRNHFFSGLLIFFGLSSCIATKGLISSVKEIAELVKPKKINDENKIILKEKVQRIVSRDVSLSSIEHLLRSSTESLTENSVD
;
A
#
# COMPACT_ATOMS: atom_id res chain seq x y z
N MET A 1 -20.88 -4.38 -30.23
CA MET A 1 -19.61 -4.57 -29.49
C MET A 1 -19.97 -4.93 -28.07
N ALA A 2 -19.41 -6.01 -27.52
CA ALA A 2 -19.74 -6.43 -26.15
C ALA A 2 -19.27 -5.35 -25.18
N GLU A 3 -20.19 -4.76 -24.43
CA GLU A 3 -19.85 -3.90 -23.30
C GLU A 3 -19.07 -4.75 -22.32
N ILE A 4 -17.84 -4.36 -22.03
CA ILE A 4 -17.04 -5.06 -21.03
C ILE A 4 -17.69 -4.76 -19.68
N ASN A 5 -18.22 -5.80 -19.05
CA ASN A 5 -18.90 -5.66 -17.77
C ASN A 5 -17.86 -5.29 -16.69
N ILE A 6 -17.95 -4.06 -16.16
CA ILE A 6 -17.06 -3.53 -15.10
C ILE A 6 -17.00 -4.47 -13.89
N PHE A 7 -18.12 -5.15 -13.60
CA PHE A 7 -18.17 -6.14 -12.53
C PHE A 7 -17.24 -7.34 -12.78
N LEU A 8 -17.16 -7.82 -14.04
CA LEU A 8 -16.21 -8.89 -14.40
C LEU A 8 -14.77 -8.43 -14.31
N ILE A 9 -14.47 -7.17 -14.68
CA ILE A 9 -13.14 -6.58 -14.50
C ILE A 9 -12.79 -6.56 -13.02
N PHE A 10 -13.70 -6.13 -12.15
CA PHE A 10 -13.49 -6.07 -10.71
C PHE A 10 -13.24 -7.47 -10.11
N LEU A 11 -14.08 -8.45 -10.41
CA LEU A 11 -13.87 -9.83 -9.96
C LEU A 11 -12.56 -10.42 -10.48
N GLY A 12 -12.23 -10.15 -11.74
CA GLY A 12 -10.98 -10.57 -12.35
C GLY A 12 -9.76 -9.95 -11.65
N SER A 13 -9.84 -8.68 -11.27
CA SER A 13 -8.78 -7.97 -10.53
C SER A 13 -8.52 -8.58 -9.15
N ILE A 14 -9.58 -8.94 -8.42
CA ILE A 14 -9.46 -9.66 -7.15
C ILE A 14 -8.82 -11.03 -7.36
N GLY A 15 -9.30 -11.80 -8.34
CA GLY A 15 -8.73 -13.11 -8.66
C GLY A 15 -7.26 -13.02 -9.07
N PHE A 16 -6.89 -12.00 -9.84
CA PHE A 16 -5.51 -11.75 -10.25
C PHE A 16 -4.61 -11.45 -9.06
N ASP A 17 -5.04 -10.56 -8.14
CA ASP A 17 -4.28 -10.27 -6.92
C ASP A 17 -4.09 -11.51 -6.05
N LEU A 18 -5.14 -12.30 -5.83
CA LEU A 18 -5.06 -13.53 -5.03
C LEU A 18 -4.11 -14.59 -5.63
N LEU A 19 -4.09 -14.72 -6.96
CA LEU A 19 -3.27 -15.73 -7.64
C LEU A 19 -1.82 -15.26 -7.83
N ILE A 20 -1.64 -14.08 -8.38
CA ILE A 20 -0.34 -13.54 -8.80
C ILE A 20 0.23 -12.62 -7.71
N GLY A 21 -0.62 -11.77 -7.11
CA GLY A 21 -0.22 -10.69 -6.21
C GLY A 21 0.53 -9.59 -6.96
N ASP A 22 1.22 -8.75 -6.20
CA ASP A 22 2.01 -7.65 -6.77
C ASP A 22 3.34 -8.17 -7.31
N PRO A 23 3.53 -8.15 -8.64
CA PRO A 23 4.82 -8.52 -9.21
C PRO A 23 5.87 -7.48 -8.83
N ARG A 24 6.94 -7.91 -8.17
CA ARG A 24 8.02 -7.06 -7.62
C ARG A 24 8.73 -6.18 -8.65
N PHE A 25 8.57 -6.44 -9.95
CA PHE A 25 9.18 -5.69 -11.05
C PHE A 25 8.31 -4.52 -11.53
N LEU A 26 7.03 -4.46 -11.16
CA LEU A 26 6.14 -3.36 -11.49
C LEU A 26 6.23 -2.29 -10.40
N ILE A 27 6.52 -1.06 -10.83
CA ILE A 27 6.47 0.10 -9.92
C ILE A 27 5.00 0.31 -9.55
N HIS A 28 4.67 0.01 -8.30
CA HIS A 28 3.30 0.15 -7.80
C HIS A 28 2.91 1.62 -7.69
N PRO A 29 1.73 2.05 -8.14
CA PRO A 29 1.27 3.44 -8.02
C PRO A 29 1.37 3.99 -6.59
N VAL A 30 1.08 3.16 -5.59
CA VAL A 30 1.21 3.50 -4.16
C VAL A 30 2.66 3.83 -3.78
N GLN A 31 3.66 3.15 -4.37
CA GLN A 31 5.07 3.45 -4.10
C GLN A 31 5.48 4.82 -4.66
N ILE A 32 4.94 5.21 -5.82
CA ILE A 32 5.17 6.54 -6.41
C ILE A 32 4.59 7.61 -5.50
N ILE A 33 3.35 7.41 -5.03
CA ILE A 33 2.69 8.31 -4.09
C ILE A 33 3.46 8.38 -2.78
N GLY A 34 3.88 7.23 -2.23
CA GLY A 34 4.69 7.15 -1.02
C GLY A 34 6.03 7.88 -1.16
N PHE A 35 6.71 7.73 -2.30
CA PHE A 35 7.95 8.46 -2.58
C PHE A 35 7.71 9.98 -2.66
N TYR A 36 6.63 10.41 -3.32
CA TYR A 36 6.23 11.81 -3.39
C TYR A 36 5.99 12.40 -1.99
N ILE A 37 5.17 11.74 -1.17
CA ILE A 37 4.87 12.15 0.21
C ILE A 37 6.17 12.22 1.02
N LYS A 38 7.00 11.18 0.97
CA LYS A 38 8.26 11.14 1.70
C LYS A 38 9.17 12.29 1.32
N LYS A 39 9.40 12.52 0.03
CA LYS A 39 10.28 13.57 -0.45
C LYS A 39 9.85 14.96 0.03
N LEU A 40 8.54 15.26 -0.03
CA LEU A 40 8.02 16.54 0.44
C LEU A 40 8.04 16.66 1.96
N SER A 41 7.70 15.59 2.68
CA SER A 41 7.75 15.57 4.14
C SER A 41 9.18 15.75 4.66
N ASP A 42 10.15 15.04 4.08
CA ASP A 42 11.57 15.17 4.43
C ASP A 42 12.06 16.60 4.17
N TYR A 43 11.68 17.21 3.05
CA TYR A 43 12.00 18.60 2.75
C TYR A 43 11.43 19.57 3.80
N LEU A 44 10.16 19.41 4.17
CA LEU A 44 9.50 20.25 5.17
C LEU A 44 10.15 20.09 6.56
N ILE A 45 10.41 18.87 6.98
CA ILE A 45 11.00 18.57 8.28
C ILE A 45 12.44 19.11 8.35
N ASN A 46 13.24 18.89 7.32
CA ASN A 46 14.64 19.31 7.33
C ASN A 46 14.79 20.83 7.33
N ASN A 47 13.91 21.56 6.63
CA ASN A 47 14.04 23.02 6.51
C ASN A 47 13.24 23.81 7.56
N PHE A 48 12.18 23.24 8.13
CA PHE A 48 11.24 23.99 8.97
C PHE A 48 10.90 23.27 10.28
N ARG A 49 11.79 22.40 10.78
CA ARG A 49 11.58 21.56 11.96
C ARG A 49 11.10 22.33 13.20
N GLU A 50 11.58 23.55 13.40
CA GLU A 50 11.24 24.37 14.57
C GLU A 50 9.92 25.13 14.40
N ASN A 51 9.44 25.29 13.17
CA ASN A 51 8.24 26.07 12.91
C ASN A 51 7.00 25.17 12.71
N LYS A 52 6.33 24.87 13.83
CA LYS A 52 5.13 24.01 13.86
C LYS A 52 4.02 24.47 12.92
N LYS A 53 3.86 25.79 12.70
CA LYS A 53 2.84 26.34 11.79
C LYS A 53 3.16 26.02 10.34
N ILE A 54 4.42 26.18 9.93
CA ILE A 54 4.86 25.83 8.56
C ILE A 54 4.73 24.32 8.34
N LEU A 55 5.11 23.51 9.32
CA LEU A 55 4.95 22.04 9.22
C LEU A 55 3.49 21.64 9.08
N PHE A 56 2.57 22.25 9.85
CA PHE A 56 1.15 21.96 9.75
C PHE A 56 0.58 22.30 8.37
N TRP A 57 0.80 23.54 7.90
CA TRP A 57 0.33 23.96 6.59
C TRP A 57 1.00 23.23 5.44
N GLY A 58 2.31 22.94 5.57
CA GLY A 58 3.04 22.13 4.62
C GLY A 58 2.47 20.71 4.52
N GLY A 59 2.20 20.06 5.66
CA GLY A 59 1.56 18.75 5.70
C GLY A 59 0.17 18.74 5.07
N LEU A 60 -0.64 19.80 5.31
CA LEU A 60 -1.94 19.96 4.69
C LEU A 60 -1.82 20.09 3.15
N ILE A 61 -0.86 20.86 2.66
CA ILE A 61 -0.60 20.99 1.21
C ILE A 61 -0.19 19.65 0.62
N VAL A 62 0.68 18.88 1.28
CA VAL A 62 1.08 17.54 0.84
C VAL A 62 -0.14 16.63 0.75
N ALA A 63 -1.02 16.64 1.75
CA ALA A 63 -2.24 15.82 1.77
C ALA A 63 -3.19 16.20 0.62
N ILE A 64 -3.50 17.49 0.47
CA ILE A 64 -4.41 17.98 -0.59
C ILE A 64 -3.83 17.70 -1.98
N SER A 65 -2.55 17.94 -2.19
CA SER A 65 -1.90 17.66 -3.47
C SER A 65 -1.89 16.17 -3.82
N THR A 66 -1.67 15.30 -2.84
CA THR A 66 -1.74 13.84 -3.03
C THR A 66 -3.14 13.40 -3.44
N ILE A 67 -4.17 13.89 -2.75
CA ILE A 67 -5.58 13.60 -3.09
C ILE A 67 -5.90 14.13 -4.50
N GLY A 68 -5.49 15.36 -4.82
CA GLY A 68 -5.71 15.98 -6.13
C GLY A 68 -5.05 15.20 -7.28
N ILE A 69 -3.79 14.79 -7.10
CA ILE A 69 -3.07 14.00 -8.10
C ILE A 69 -3.75 12.64 -8.30
N SER A 70 -4.12 11.95 -7.23
CA SER A 70 -4.79 10.65 -7.29
C SER A 70 -6.16 10.78 -7.97
N PHE A 71 -6.93 11.82 -7.66
CA PHE A 71 -8.22 12.10 -8.30
C PHE A 71 -8.06 12.39 -9.80
N CYS A 72 -7.11 13.22 -10.18
CA CYS A 72 -6.83 13.51 -11.60
C CYS A 72 -6.43 12.24 -12.36
N PHE A 73 -5.60 11.40 -11.76
CA PHE A 73 -5.20 10.14 -12.37
C PHE A 73 -6.40 9.20 -12.58
N GLY A 74 -7.26 9.06 -11.56
CA GLY A 74 -8.50 8.30 -11.68
C GLY A 74 -9.42 8.83 -12.76
N LYS A 75 -9.58 10.17 -12.85
CA LYS A 75 -10.38 10.81 -13.91
C LYS A 75 -9.79 10.59 -15.30
N LEU A 76 -8.48 10.60 -15.47
CA LEU A 76 -7.85 10.29 -16.75
C LEU A 76 -8.14 8.86 -17.20
N ILE A 77 -8.13 7.89 -16.28
CA ILE A 77 -8.48 6.50 -16.58
C ILE A 77 -9.96 6.41 -16.99
N GLU A 78 -10.86 7.05 -16.24
CA GLU A 78 -12.31 7.09 -16.54
C GLU A 78 -12.57 7.69 -17.93
N LEU A 79 -11.99 8.86 -18.23
CA LEU A 79 -12.11 9.50 -19.53
C LEU A 79 -11.58 8.64 -20.66
N SER A 80 -10.45 7.96 -20.44
CA SER A 80 -9.88 7.03 -21.41
C SER A 80 -10.84 5.87 -21.71
N TYR A 81 -11.60 5.42 -20.71
CA TYR A 81 -12.61 4.37 -20.90
C TYR A 81 -13.83 4.87 -21.67
N VAL A 82 -14.37 6.04 -21.29
CA VAL A 82 -15.58 6.61 -21.91
C VAL A 82 -15.32 7.05 -23.35
N GLN A 83 -14.14 7.61 -23.65
CA GLN A 83 -13.82 8.20 -24.94
C GLN A 83 -13.14 7.23 -25.92
N SER A 84 -12.66 6.09 -25.43
CA SER A 84 -11.96 5.11 -26.26
C SER A 84 -12.93 4.32 -27.14
N ARG A 85 -12.66 4.29 -28.45
CA ARG A 85 -13.30 3.35 -29.38
C ARG A 85 -12.91 1.88 -29.11
N ASN A 86 -11.79 1.67 -28.43
CA ASN A 86 -11.28 0.35 -28.09
C ASN A 86 -11.42 0.08 -26.58
N HIS A 87 -12.61 -0.38 -26.18
CA HIS A 87 -12.92 -0.71 -24.80
C HIS A 87 -12.02 -1.79 -24.18
N PHE A 88 -11.34 -2.59 -25.01
CA PHE A 88 -10.42 -3.62 -24.53
C PHE A 88 -9.20 -3.01 -23.82
N PHE A 89 -8.57 -2.00 -24.45
CA PHE A 89 -7.38 -1.37 -23.89
C PHE A 89 -7.69 -0.58 -22.60
N SER A 90 -8.78 0.16 -22.60
CA SER A 90 -9.24 0.88 -21.43
C SER A 90 -9.72 -0.06 -20.30
N GLY A 91 -10.30 -1.20 -20.67
CA GLY A 91 -10.63 -2.27 -19.72
C GLY A 91 -9.39 -2.87 -19.03
N LEU A 92 -8.29 -3.06 -19.77
CA LEU A 92 -7.01 -3.50 -19.20
C LEU A 92 -6.42 -2.46 -18.24
N LEU A 93 -6.50 -1.16 -18.56
CA LEU A 93 -6.03 -0.10 -17.65
C LEU A 93 -6.82 -0.09 -16.34
N ILE A 94 -8.16 -0.24 -16.41
CA ILE A 94 -8.99 -0.35 -15.21
C ILE A 94 -8.65 -1.63 -14.43
N PHE A 95 -8.49 -2.75 -15.11
CA PHE A 95 -8.14 -4.03 -14.50
C PHE A 95 -6.83 -3.95 -13.69
N PHE A 96 -5.75 -3.46 -14.31
CA PHE A 96 -4.47 -3.31 -13.63
C PHE A 96 -4.52 -2.21 -12.55
N GLY A 97 -5.25 -1.12 -12.79
CA GLY A 97 -5.47 -0.07 -11.79
C GLY A 97 -6.18 -0.61 -10.54
N LEU A 98 -7.26 -1.35 -10.71
CA LEU A 98 -7.99 -1.98 -9.60
C LEU A 98 -7.14 -3.06 -8.93
N SER A 99 -6.48 -3.93 -9.70
CA SER A 99 -5.60 -4.96 -9.16
C SER A 99 -4.49 -4.36 -8.29
N SER A 100 -3.94 -3.21 -8.69
CA SER A 100 -2.91 -2.50 -7.92
C SER A 100 -3.43 -1.85 -6.62
N CYS A 101 -4.74 -1.67 -6.48
CA CYS A 101 -5.35 -1.17 -5.24
C CYS A 101 -5.67 -2.30 -4.25
N ILE A 102 -5.64 -3.55 -4.70
CA ILE A 102 -5.95 -4.73 -3.89
C ILE A 102 -4.63 -5.36 -3.47
N ALA A 103 -4.39 -5.52 -2.17
CA ALA A 103 -3.14 -6.06 -1.62
C ALA A 103 -3.38 -7.32 -0.77
N THR A 104 -4.42 -8.11 -1.09
CA THR A 104 -4.86 -9.25 -0.28
C THR A 104 -3.78 -10.32 -0.19
N LYS A 105 -3.13 -10.67 -1.31
CA LYS A 105 -2.05 -11.66 -1.31
C LYS A 105 -0.84 -11.18 -0.51
N GLY A 106 -0.48 -9.90 -0.64
CA GLY A 106 0.61 -9.29 0.13
C GLY A 106 0.35 -9.36 1.63
N LEU A 107 -0.88 -9.05 2.06
CA LEU A 107 -1.30 -9.14 3.46
C LEU A 107 -1.22 -10.59 3.98
N ILE A 108 -1.80 -11.55 3.26
CA ILE A 108 -1.75 -12.97 3.61
C ILE A 108 -0.31 -13.49 3.70
N SER A 109 0.55 -13.09 2.76
CA SER A 109 1.97 -13.49 2.78
C SER A 109 2.69 -12.93 4.01
N SER A 110 2.45 -11.66 4.35
CA SER A 110 3.03 -11.03 5.54
C SER A 110 2.61 -11.74 6.84
N VAL A 111 1.32 -12.11 6.95
CA VAL A 111 0.81 -12.90 8.08
C VAL A 111 1.53 -14.24 8.19
N LYS A 112 1.63 -14.98 7.08
CA LYS A 112 2.28 -16.29 7.05
C LYS A 112 3.77 -16.20 7.44
N GLU A 113 4.49 -15.23 6.88
CA GLU A 113 5.90 -15.03 7.18
C GLU A 113 6.16 -14.71 8.65
N ILE A 114 5.32 -13.85 9.27
CA ILE A 114 5.41 -13.55 10.70
C ILE A 114 5.08 -14.79 11.53
N ALA A 115 4.01 -15.51 11.18
CA ALA A 115 3.58 -16.71 11.89
C ALA A 115 4.65 -17.81 11.86
N GLU A 116 5.35 -17.98 10.74
CA GLU A 116 6.44 -18.96 10.61
C GLU A 116 7.64 -18.62 11.49
N LEU A 117 8.00 -17.36 11.63
CA LEU A 117 9.10 -16.92 12.49
C LEU A 117 8.81 -17.14 13.98
N VAL A 118 7.55 -17.22 14.36
CA VAL A 118 7.13 -17.36 15.77
C VAL A 118 6.82 -18.81 16.16
N LYS A 119 6.64 -19.72 15.19
CA LYS A 119 6.39 -21.16 15.47
C LYS A 119 7.42 -21.86 16.37
N PRO A 120 8.74 -21.60 16.27
CA PRO A 120 9.72 -22.23 17.17
C PRO A 120 9.47 -21.85 18.62
N LYS A 121 9.57 -22.83 19.56
CA LYS A 121 9.42 -22.60 21.01
C LYS A 121 10.44 -21.59 21.59
N LYS A 122 11.57 -21.40 20.92
CA LYS A 122 12.54 -20.34 21.23
C LYS A 122 12.88 -19.61 19.93
N ILE A 123 12.61 -18.33 19.90
CA ILE A 123 13.02 -17.47 18.80
C ILE A 123 14.50 -17.14 19.03
N ASN A 124 15.36 -17.52 18.10
CA ASN A 124 16.77 -17.16 18.13
C ASN A 124 16.94 -15.66 17.79
N ASP A 125 18.10 -15.09 18.11
CA ASP A 125 18.35 -13.65 17.93
C ASP A 125 18.25 -13.23 16.46
N GLU A 126 18.65 -14.08 15.52
CA GLU A 126 18.52 -13.82 14.09
C GLU A 126 17.05 -13.69 13.66
N ASN A 127 16.21 -14.64 14.04
CA ASN A 127 14.76 -14.60 13.77
C ASN A 127 14.08 -13.41 14.43
N LYS A 128 14.58 -12.94 15.58
CA LYS A 128 14.07 -11.74 16.24
C LYS A 128 14.35 -10.46 15.45
N ILE A 129 15.52 -10.35 14.84
CA ILE A 129 15.87 -9.22 13.97
C ILE A 129 14.96 -9.23 12.73
N ILE A 130 14.84 -10.39 12.06
CA ILE A 130 13.98 -10.54 10.89
C ILE A 130 12.51 -10.24 11.23
N LEU A 131 12.04 -10.70 12.40
CA LEU A 131 10.69 -10.43 12.87
C LEU A 131 10.44 -8.91 13.04
N LYS A 132 11.39 -8.19 13.65
CA LYS A 132 11.31 -6.73 13.80
C LYS A 132 11.22 -6.03 12.46
N GLU A 133 12.05 -6.38 11.49
CA GLU A 133 12.02 -5.80 10.15
C GLU A 133 10.70 -6.05 9.43
N LYS A 134 10.15 -7.28 9.54
CA LYS A 134 8.88 -7.62 8.92
C LYS A 134 7.71 -6.90 9.57
N VAL A 135 7.67 -6.83 10.89
CA VAL A 135 6.63 -6.09 11.62
C VAL A 135 6.74 -4.58 11.33
N GLN A 136 7.95 -4.02 11.26
CA GLN A 136 8.15 -2.60 10.93
C GLN A 136 7.57 -2.22 9.57
N ARG A 137 7.47 -3.15 8.60
CA ARG A 137 6.89 -2.89 7.27
C ARG A 137 5.38 -2.75 7.28
N ILE A 138 4.69 -3.34 8.28
CA ILE A 138 3.23 -3.35 8.36
C ILE A 138 2.67 -2.46 9.46
N VAL A 139 3.53 -1.95 10.36
CA VAL A 139 3.13 -1.00 11.40
C VAL A 139 3.77 0.35 11.16
N SER A 140 3.03 1.42 11.42
CA SER A 140 3.50 2.80 11.24
C SER A 140 4.37 3.33 12.39
N ARG A 141 4.40 2.60 13.54
CA ARG A 141 5.20 2.98 14.72
C ARG A 141 6.58 2.33 14.70
N ASP A 142 7.56 2.97 15.35
CA ASP A 142 8.88 2.37 15.54
C ASP A 142 8.80 1.20 16.53
N VAL A 143 9.24 0.02 16.09
CA VAL A 143 9.24 -1.22 16.87
C VAL A 143 10.65 -1.74 17.18
N SER A 144 11.68 -0.95 16.92
CA SER A 144 13.09 -1.35 17.07
C SER A 144 13.45 -1.83 18.48
N LEU A 145 12.87 -1.19 19.51
CA LEU A 145 13.09 -1.52 20.92
C LEU A 145 11.99 -2.43 21.51
N SER A 146 11.02 -2.86 20.72
CA SER A 146 9.87 -3.62 21.22
C SER A 146 10.23 -5.05 21.59
N SER A 147 9.56 -5.58 22.63
CA SER A 147 9.58 -6.99 22.99
C SER A 147 8.87 -7.83 21.93
N ILE A 148 9.11 -9.15 21.88
CA ILE A 148 8.46 -10.06 20.93
C ILE A 148 6.94 -10.03 21.10
N GLU A 149 6.45 -10.01 22.33
CA GLU A 149 5.02 -9.92 22.61
C GLU A 149 4.40 -8.64 22.05
N HIS A 150 5.08 -7.51 22.21
CA HIS A 150 4.65 -6.22 21.68
C HIS A 150 4.68 -6.20 20.14
N LEU A 151 5.66 -6.85 19.53
CA LEU A 151 5.74 -7.02 18.06
C LEU A 151 4.54 -7.80 17.53
N LEU A 152 4.21 -8.93 18.17
CA LEU A 152 3.08 -9.76 17.77
C LEU A 152 1.74 -9.03 17.93
N ARG A 153 1.56 -8.37 19.06
CA ARG A 153 0.36 -7.58 19.30
C ARG A 153 0.19 -6.47 18.26
N SER A 154 1.23 -5.68 18.02
CA SER A 154 1.20 -4.60 17.03
C SER A 154 0.97 -5.12 15.62
N SER A 155 1.56 -6.26 15.26
CA SER A 155 1.32 -6.88 13.95
C SER A 155 -0.12 -7.36 13.80
N THR A 156 -0.69 -7.98 14.83
CA THR A 156 -2.09 -8.45 14.81
C THR A 156 -3.06 -7.29 14.71
N GLU A 157 -2.85 -6.21 15.49
CA GLU A 157 -3.65 -4.99 15.41
C GLU A 157 -3.64 -4.43 13.99
N SER A 158 -2.45 -4.19 13.43
CA SER A 158 -2.31 -3.61 12.08
C SER A 158 -2.88 -4.50 10.98
N LEU A 159 -2.68 -5.82 11.08
CA LEU A 159 -3.24 -6.78 10.13
C LEU A 159 -4.77 -6.84 10.19
N THR A 160 -5.34 -6.72 11.40
CA THR A 160 -6.80 -6.68 11.56
C THR A 160 -7.37 -5.40 10.96
N GLU A 161 -6.76 -4.25 11.23
CA GLU A 161 -7.14 -2.96 10.63
C GLU A 161 -7.10 -3.05 9.10
N ASN A 162 -5.97 -3.46 8.52
CA ASN A 162 -5.81 -3.57 7.07
C ASN A 162 -6.69 -4.65 6.40
N SER A 163 -7.29 -5.56 7.16
CA SER A 163 -8.21 -6.57 6.61
C SER A 163 -9.64 -6.06 6.50
N VAL A 164 -9.98 -4.97 7.18
CA VAL A 164 -11.30 -4.34 7.18
C VAL A 164 -11.36 -3.15 6.22
N ASP A 165 -10.25 -2.43 6.05
CA ASP A 165 -10.11 -1.31 5.12
C ASP A 165 -10.02 -1.78 3.66
#